data_afe7f1a21d5802e512f934c009e406ce
#
_entry.id   afe7f1a21d5802e512f934c009e406ce
#
_cell.length_a   1.000
_cell.length_b   1.000
_cell.length_c   1.000
_cell.angle_alpha   90.00
_cell.angle_beta   90.00
_cell.angle_gamma   90.00
#
_symmetry.space_group_name_H-M   'P 1'
#
loop_
_entity.id
_entity.type
_entity.pdbx_description
1 polymer ?
#
loop_
_entity_poly.entity_id
_entity_poly.type
_entity_poly.pdbx_seq_one_letter_code
_entity_poly.pdbx_strand_id
1 'polypeptide(L)'
;MKGITVFISKAMAAFVTVAQEKSLKRTAEKLCLTVPPVSRMLKNTENWFGEKLVIIERNSVTLTPFGINIYRQILPHYLSLQNLSKRKSRAPVTISSPVVHAAFFDEILQIVVPDIHECPVIKYAEHIHEDDDLFIHLNPVVCPACFEESVRCLELYLTCHNATETRWPELNLLVGSELLFSEAFHDALENLRAQGFKGEVRLLDNAKIRALLQQSGAGLTFRCKPDKCETVRRGDPVCYRQPFYVYRNKYSRVGLPAADRCLPVRVEHPAGVAGET
;
A
#
# COMPACT_ATOMS: atom_id res chain seq x y z
N MET A 1 -7.17 -33.52 5.05
CA MET A 1 -8.25 -32.76 5.70
C MET A 1 -7.76 -31.33 5.94
N LYS A 2 -8.07 -30.36 5.07
CA LYS A 2 -7.81 -28.94 5.36
C LYS A 2 -8.92 -28.50 6.30
N GLY A 3 -8.60 -28.44 7.60
CA GLY A 3 -9.55 -28.18 8.68
C GLY A 3 -10.19 -26.79 8.53
N ILE A 4 -11.50 -26.77 8.80
CA ILE A 4 -12.21 -25.56 9.19
C ILE A 4 -11.34 -24.87 10.24
N THR A 5 -11.03 -23.60 10.03
CA THR A 5 -10.23 -22.81 10.99
C THR A 5 -10.83 -22.90 12.38
N VAL A 6 -10.00 -23.07 13.39
CA VAL A 6 -10.40 -23.20 14.80
C VAL A 6 -11.31 -22.06 15.25
N PHE A 7 -11.20 -20.90 14.63
CA PHE A 7 -11.94 -19.67 14.96
C PHE A 7 -13.26 -19.50 14.19
N ILE A 8 -13.57 -20.35 13.21
CA ILE A 8 -14.82 -20.27 12.44
C ILE A 8 -15.77 -21.34 12.92
N SER A 9 -16.96 -20.95 13.39
CA SER A 9 -17.98 -21.92 13.73
C SER A 9 -18.43 -22.70 12.50
N LYS A 10 -18.76 -23.98 12.69
CA LYS A 10 -19.28 -24.83 11.60
C LYS A 10 -20.57 -24.24 10.99
N ALA A 11 -21.40 -23.60 11.81
CA ALA A 11 -22.63 -22.94 11.36
C ALA A 11 -22.33 -21.74 10.44
N MET A 12 -21.37 -20.87 10.82
CA MET A 12 -20.94 -19.75 9.97
C MET A 12 -20.37 -20.27 8.65
N ALA A 13 -19.48 -21.28 8.69
CA ALA A 13 -18.92 -21.90 7.50
C ALA A 13 -20.01 -22.47 6.58
N ALA A 14 -20.99 -23.17 7.15
CA ALA A 14 -22.11 -23.73 6.39
C ALA A 14 -22.95 -22.62 5.72
N PHE A 15 -23.33 -21.58 6.45
CA PHE A 15 -24.12 -20.47 5.90
C PHE A 15 -23.37 -19.71 4.77
N VAL A 16 -22.12 -19.30 5.01
CA VAL A 16 -21.34 -18.59 4.00
C VAL A 16 -21.11 -19.46 2.75
N THR A 17 -20.79 -20.74 2.93
CA THR A 17 -20.58 -21.65 1.80
C THR A 17 -21.88 -21.90 1.03
N VAL A 18 -23.03 -22.06 1.69
CA VAL A 18 -24.34 -22.19 1.02
C VAL A 18 -24.67 -20.93 0.21
N ALA A 19 -24.40 -19.75 0.76
CA ALA A 19 -24.64 -18.49 0.07
C ALA A 19 -23.80 -18.37 -1.23
N GLN A 20 -22.59 -18.89 -1.21
CA GLN A 20 -21.67 -18.91 -2.36
C GLN A 20 -22.04 -19.98 -3.39
N GLU A 21 -22.26 -21.21 -2.95
CA GLU A 21 -22.48 -22.37 -3.84
C GLU A 21 -23.91 -22.48 -4.35
N LYS A 22 -24.86 -21.81 -3.70
CA LYS A 22 -26.31 -21.84 -4.02
C LYS A 22 -26.87 -23.27 -4.13
N SER A 23 -26.25 -24.23 -3.43
CA SER A 23 -26.59 -25.65 -3.46
C SER A 23 -26.14 -26.35 -2.17
N LEU A 24 -27.06 -27.05 -1.51
CA LEU A 24 -26.74 -27.84 -0.32
C LEU A 24 -25.76 -28.97 -0.62
N LYS A 25 -25.89 -29.62 -1.79
CA LYS A 25 -25.03 -30.72 -2.20
C LYS A 25 -23.58 -30.25 -2.37
N ARG A 26 -23.36 -29.19 -3.16
CA ARG A 26 -22.04 -28.61 -3.37
C ARG A 26 -21.43 -28.08 -2.06
N THR A 27 -22.24 -27.49 -1.20
CA THR A 27 -21.80 -27.06 0.14
C THR A 27 -21.33 -28.21 0.98
N ALA A 28 -22.07 -29.32 0.99
CA ALA A 28 -21.70 -30.52 1.73
C ALA A 28 -20.38 -31.11 1.21
N GLU A 29 -20.22 -31.22 -0.12
CA GLU A 29 -18.98 -31.67 -0.75
C GLU A 29 -17.79 -30.76 -0.37
N LYS A 30 -17.96 -29.44 -0.45
CA LYS A 30 -16.91 -28.45 -0.14
C LYS A 30 -16.49 -28.45 1.35
N LEU A 31 -17.44 -28.72 2.24
CA LEU A 31 -17.19 -28.82 3.68
C LEU A 31 -16.79 -30.23 4.14
N CYS A 32 -16.69 -31.20 3.24
CA CYS A 32 -16.46 -32.62 3.54
C CYS A 32 -17.52 -33.18 4.53
N LEU A 33 -18.77 -32.81 4.30
CA LEU A 33 -19.92 -33.24 5.08
C LEU A 33 -20.98 -33.90 4.17
N THR A 34 -22.01 -34.47 4.79
CA THR A 34 -23.24 -34.86 4.07
C THR A 34 -24.27 -33.74 4.15
N VAL A 35 -25.33 -33.78 3.30
CA VAL A 35 -26.37 -32.76 3.24
C VAL A 35 -27.13 -32.58 4.57
N PRO A 36 -27.51 -33.64 5.30
CA PRO A 36 -28.28 -33.48 6.54
C PRO A 36 -27.58 -32.62 7.62
N PRO A 37 -26.29 -32.79 7.94
CA PRO A 37 -25.59 -31.89 8.85
C PRO A 37 -25.58 -30.42 8.41
N VAL A 38 -25.41 -30.16 7.11
CA VAL A 38 -25.42 -28.78 6.57
C VAL A 38 -26.80 -28.16 6.76
N SER A 39 -27.86 -28.88 6.41
CA SER A 39 -29.24 -28.42 6.59
C SER A 39 -29.57 -28.16 8.07
N ARG A 40 -29.10 -29.02 8.96
CA ARG A 40 -29.27 -28.84 10.42
C ARG A 40 -28.57 -27.59 10.95
N MET A 41 -27.35 -27.33 10.49
CA MET A 41 -26.61 -26.12 10.88
C MET A 41 -27.32 -24.85 10.41
N LEU A 42 -27.82 -24.81 9.18
CA LEU A 42 -28.61 -23.69 8.69
C LEU A 42 -29.88 -23.47 9.52
N LYS A 43 -30.63 -24.54 9.77
CA LYS A 43 -31.86 -24.46 10.59
C LYS A 43 -31.57 -23.95 12.00
N ASN A 44 -30.48 -24.40 12.64
CA ASN A 44 -30.08 -23.89 13.95
C ASN A 44 -29.70 -22.42 13.90
N THR A 45 -29.03 -21.95 12.84
CA THR A 45 -28.71 -20.53 12.66
C THR A 45 -29.97 -19.70 12.43
N GLU A 46 -30.93 -20.17 11.61
CA GLU A 46 -32.22 -19.55 11.41
C GLU A 46 -33.02 -19.45 12.73
N ASN A 47 -33.05 -20.52 13.50
CA ASN A 47 -33.73 -20.53 14.80
C ASN A 47 -33.11 -19.51 15.79
N TRP A 48 -31.78 -19.32 15.74
CA TRP A 48 -31.10 -18.34 16.59
C TRP A 48 -31.44 -16.89 16.21
N PHE A 49 -31.57 -16.59 14.91
CA PHE A 49 -32.00 -15.27 14.43
C PHE A 49 -33.51 -15.07 14.51
N GLY A 50 -34.31 -16.13 14.61
CA GLY A 50 -35.75 -16.07 14.55
C GLY A 50 -36.29 -15.86 13.12
N GLU A 51 -35.43 -15.78 12.11
CA GLU A 51 -35.81 -15.53 10.72
C GLU A 51 -35.12 -16.50 9.76
N LYS A 52 -35.77 -16.70 8.60
CA LYS A 52 -35.20 -17.51 7.50
C LYS A 52 -34.07 -16.78 6.83
N LEU A 53 -32.93 -17.48 6.68
CA LEU A 53 -31.75 -17.00 5.95
C LEU A 53 -31.75 -17.47 4.50
N VAL A 54 -32.32 -18.64 4.24
CA VAL A 54 -32.31 -19.27 2.92
C VAL A 54 -33.69 -19.81 2.54
N ILE A 55 -33.97 -19.79 1.24
CA ILE A 55 -35.07 -20.48 0.58
C ILE A 55 -34.49 -21.66 -0.17
N ILE A 56 -34.99 -22.85 0.10
CA ILE A 56 -34.52 -24.10 -0.54
C ILE A 56 -35.59 -24.56 -1.50
N GLU A 57 -35.24 -24.61 -2.78
CA GLU A 57 -36.11 -25.10 -3.85
C GLU A 57 -35.41 -26.29 -4.51
N ARG A 58 -36.09 -27.42 -4.62
CA ARG A 58 -35.64 -28.70 -5.20
C ARG A 58 -34.11 -28.90 -5.29
N ASN A 59 -33.40 -28.12 -6.15
CA ASN A 59 -31.96 -28.22 -6.36
C ASN A 59 -31.18 -26.91 -6.19
N SER A 60 -31.86 -25.80 -5.84
CA SER A 60 -31.25 -24.49 -5.66
C SER A 60 -31.49 -23.93 -4.26
N VAL A 61 -30.58 -23.07 -3.84
CA VAL A 61 -30.69 -22.32 -2.59
C VAL A 61 -30.52 -20.84 -2.90
N THR A 62 -31.47 -20.03 -2.50
CA THR A 62 -31.40 -18.57 -2.60
C THR A 62 -31.41 -17.95 -1.21
N LEU A 63 -30.77 -16.79 -1.05
CA LEU A 63 -30.81 -16.04 0.20
C LEU A 63 -32.13 -15.24 0.29
N THR A 64 -32.72 -15.19 1.47
CA THR A 64 -33.77 -14.22 1.77
C THR A 64 -33.20 -12.80 1.83
N PRO A 65 -34.00 -11.71 1.79
CA PRO A 65 -33.52 -10.36 2.03
C PRO A 65 -32.75 -10.22 3.36
N PHE A 66 -33.25 -10.85 4.41
CA PHE A 66 -32.57 -10.92 5.69
C PHE A 66 -31.23 -11.71 5.60
N GLY A 67 -31.25 -12.86 4.92
CA GLY A 67 -30.05 -13.66 4.65
C GLY A 67 -28.97 -12.90 3.87
N ILE A 68 -29.35 -12.05 2.89
CA ILE A 68 -28.44 -11.18 2.16
C ILE A 68 -27.77 -10.17 3.10
N ASN A 69 -28.55 -9.55 3.97
CA ASN A 69 -28.04 -8.58 4.94
C ASN A 69 -27.03 -9.24 5.89
N ILE A 70 -27.37 -10.37 6.48
CA ILE A 70 -26.48 -11.14 7.37
C ILE A 70 -25.22 -11.61 6.62
N TYR A 71 -25.35 -12.08 5.38
CA TYR A 71 -24.22 -12.51 4.57
C TYR A 71 -23.23 -11.37 4.33
N ARG A 72 -23.71 -10.17 3.98
CA ARG A 72 -22.87 -8.99 3.78
C ARG A 72 -22.11 -8.58 5.03
N GLN A 73 -22.74 -8.69 6.20
CA GLN A 73 -22.09 -8.38 7.47
C GLN A 73 -21.04 -9.42 7.87
N ILE A 74 -21.34 -10.71 7.69
CA ILE A 74 -20.47 -11.80 8.13
C ILE A 74 -19.29 -12.05 7.18
N LEU A 75 -19.47 -11.84 5.87
CA LEU A 75 -18.48 -12.21 4.86
C LEU A 75 -17.09 -11.59 5.08
N PRO A 76 -16.93 -10.31 5.39
CA PRO A 76 -15.62 -9.71 5.66
C PRO A 76 -14.90 -10.40 6.83
N HIS A 77 -15.61 -10.61 7.93
CA HIS A 77 -15.07 -11.28 9.12
C HIS A 77 -14.72 -12.75 8.86
N TYR A 78 -15.54 -13.45 8.10
CA TYR A 78 -15.29 -14.82 7.69
C TYR A 78 -14.00 -14.94 6.86
N LEU A 79 -13.82 -14.03 5.88
CA LEU A 79 -12.61 -13.99 5.05
C LEU A 79 -11.37 -13.65 5.89
N SER A 80 -11.46 -12.67 6.78
CA SER A 80 -10.39 -12.33 7.72
C SER A 80 -9.97 -13.53 8.58
N LEU A 81 -10.93 -14.27 9.15
CA LEU A 81 -10.65 -15.48 9.94
C LEU A 81 -10.07 -16.61 9.09
N GLN A 82 -10.51 -16.77 7.84
CA GLN A 82 -9.90 -17.74 6.92
C GLN A 82 -8.44 -17.38 6.62
N ASN A 83 -8.13 -16.11 6.45
CA ASN A 83 -6.78 -15.65 6.17
C ASN A 83 -5.83 -15.85 7.36
N LEU A 84 -6.32 -15.80 8.60
CA LEU A 84 -5.52 -16.20 9.78
C LEU A 84 -4.97 -17.63 9.68
N SER A 85 -5.74 -18.56 9.10
CA SER A 85 -5.26 -19.95 8.95
C SER A 85 -4.27 -20.13 7.79
N LYS A 86 -4.41 -19.32 6.74
CA LYS A 86 -3.46 -19.30 5.62
C LYS A 86 -2.10 -18.69 6.03
N ARG A 87 -2.11 -17.73 6.97
CA ARG A 87 -0.90 -17.11 7.53
C ARG A 87 0.02 -18.09 8.29
N LYS A 88 -0.44 -19.28 8.64
CA LYS A 88 0.41 -20.36 9.17
C LYS A 88 1.31 -21.04 8.14
N SER A 89 1.04 -20.90 6.85
CA SER A 89 1.97 -21.30 5.82
C SER A 89 2.84 -20.10 5.46
N ARG A 90 4.10 -20.32 5.10
CA ARG A 90 5.11 -19.34 4.65
C ARG A 90 4.65 -18.57 3.39
N ALA A 91 3.54 -17.84 3.47
CA ALA A 91 3.14 -16.95 2.39
C ALA A 91 4.15 -15.82 2.31
N PRO A 92 4.64 -15.45 1.11
CA PRO A 92 5.54 -14.33 0.96
C PRO A 92 4.88 -13.04 1.46
N VAL A 93 5.71 -12.13 1.97
CA VAL A 93 5.25 -10.79 2.39
C VAL A 93 4.70 -10.06 1.17
N THR A 94 3.51 -9.47 1.29
CA THR A 94 2.89 -8.68 0.23
C THR A 94 3.09 -7.19 0.52
N ILE A 95 3.75 -6.51 -0.42
CA ILE A 95 4.01 -5.07 -0.36
C ILE A 95 3.31 -4.41 -1.55
N SER A 96 2.42 -3.49 -1.29
CA SER A 96 1.66 -2.77 -2.31
C SER A 96 2.02 -1.29 -2.31
N SER A 97 2.09 -0.67 -3.47
CA SER A 97 2.41 0.75 -3.60
C SER A 97 2.07 1.27 -5.00
N PRO A 98 1.63 2.53 -5.16
CA PRO A 98 1.54 3.16 -6.48
C PRO A 98 2.92 3.58 -7.02
N VAL A 99 3.96 3.58 -6.18
CA VAL A 99 5.30 4.05 -6.55
C VAL A 99 6.32 2.92 -6.76
N VAL A 100 5.86 1.70 -7.03
CA VAL A 100 6.72 0.52 -7.30
C VAL A 100 7.68 0.70 -8.48
N HIS A 101 7.40 1.64 -9.37
CA HIS A 101 8.24 1.96 -10.53
C HIS A 101 9.14 3.18 -10.31
N ALA A 102 9.09 3.81 -9.12
CA ALA A 102 9.97 4.92 -8.78
C ALA A 102 11.43 4.47 -8.74
N ALA A 103 12.33 5.35 -9.20
CA ALA A 103 13.76 5.05 -9.24
C ALA A 103 14.38 4.82 -7.85
N PHE A 104 13.71 5.27 -6.79
CA PHE A 104 14.13 5.17 -5.39
C PHE A 104 13.30 4.15 -4.58
N PHE A 105 12.48 3.33 -5.23
CA PHE A 105 11.64 2.36 -4.51
C PHE A 105 12.46 1.28 -3.80
N ASP A 106 13.60 0.90 -4.38
CA ASP A 106 14.52 -0.06 -3.78
C ASP A 106 15.08 0.46 -2.46
N GLU A 107 15.40 1.75 -2.36
CA GLU A 107 15.86 2.40 -1.14
C GLU A 107 14.77 2.45 -0.08
N ILE A 108 13.53 2.72 -0.50
CA ILE A 108 12.36 2.62 0.40
C ILE A 108 12.28 1.21 0.99
N LEU A 109 12.37 0.18 0.15
CA LEU A 109 12.33 -1.21 0.61
C LEU A 109 13.46 -1.54 1.59
N GLN A 110 14.68 -1.07 1.35
CA GLN A 110 15.80 -1.25 2.28
C GLN A 110 15.58 -0.59 3.64
N ILE A 111 14.88 0.56 3.68
CA ILE A 111 14.54 1.26 4.92
C ILE A 111 13.41 0.53 5.65
N VAL A 112 12.40 0.07 4.93
CA VAL A 112 11.17 -0.48 5.50
C VAL A 112 11.35 -1.95 5.92
N VAL A 113 12.09 -2.72 5.14
CA VAL A 113 12.22 -4.17 5.33
C VAL A 113 13.68 -4.61 5.11
N PRO A 114 14.62 -4.14 5.96
CA PRO A 114 16.05 -4.42 5.78
C PRO A 114 16.40 -5.92 5.86
N ASP A 115 15.59 -6.70 6.60
CA ASP A 115 15.84 -8.12 6.88
C ASP A 115 14.90 -9.06 6.13
N ILE A 116 14.50 -8.71 4.90
CA ILE A 116 13.71 -9.64 4.08
C ILE A 116 14.56 -10.84 3.67
N HIS A 117 14.31 -12.00 4.30
CA HIS A 117 14.94 -13.27 3.94
C HIS A 117 14.19 -14.04 2.84
N GLU A 118 12.96 -13.64 2.52
CA GLU A 118 12.12 -14.25 1.50
C GLU A 118 11.74 -13.19 0.45
N CYS A 119 11.70 -13.58 -0.83
CA CYS A 119 11.31 -12.67 -1.90
C CYS A 119 9.86 -12.18 -1.67
N PRO A 120 9.63 -10.88 -1.45
CA PRO A 120 8.29 -10.35 -1.26
C PRO A 120 7.50 -10.35 -2.57
N VAL A 121 6.18 -10.38 -2.47
CA VAL A 121 5.30 -10.08 -3.60
C VAL A 121 5.08 -8.59 -3.63
N ILE A 122 5.64 -7.92 -4.64
CA ILE A 122 5.46 -6.48 -4.84
C ILE A 122 4.33 -6.26 -5.84
N LYS A 123 3.35 -5.40 -5.50
CA LYS A 123 2.19 -5.12 -6.32
C LYS A 123 2.01 -3.62 -6.52
N TYR A 124 1.63 -3.24 -7.73
CA TYR A 124 1.08 -1.91 -7.96
C TYR A 124 -0.33 -1.83 -7.37
N ALA A 125 -0.58 -0.84 -6.53
CA ALA A 125 -1.91 -0.54 -5.99
C ALA A 125 -2.00 0.93 -5.60
N GLU A 126 -3.14 1.57 -5.89
CA GLU A 126 -3.41 2.97 -5.52
C GLU A 126 -4.02 3.10 -4.12
N HIS A 127 -4.54 2.00 -3.59
CA HIS A 127 -5.23 1.97 -2.29
C HIS A 127 -4.77 0.78 -1.46
N ILE A 128 -4.93 0.92 -0.14
CA ILE A 128 -4.61 -0.15 0.82
C ILE A 128 -5.63 -1.28 0.66
N HIS A 129 -5.14 -2.51 0.51
CA HIS A 129 -5.95 -3.72 0.52
C HIS A 129 -5.77 -4.47 1.84
N GLU A 130 -6.85 -5.08 2.35
CA GLU A 130 -6.82 -5.82 3.63
C GLU A 130 -5.81 -6.99 3.63
N ASP A 131 -5.50 -7.54 2.46
CA ASP A 131 -4.55 -8.65 2.29
C ASP A 131 -3.08 -8.20 2.22
N ASP A 132 -2.81 -6.88 2.16
CA ASP A 132 -1.45 -6.36 2.14
C ASP A 132 -0.82 -6.49 3.52
N ASP A 133 0.45 -6.88 3.56
CA ASP A 133 1.27 -6.80 4.77
C ASP A 133 1.77 -5.37 4.99
N LEU A 134 2.16 -4.72 3.90
CA LEU A 134 2.63 -3.34 3.86
C LEU A 134 2.01 -2.61 2.67
N PHE A 135 1.65 -1.35 2.89
CA PHE A 135 1.33 -0.40 1.81
C PHE A 135 2.20 0.84 1.97
N ILE A 136 2.77 1.33 0.86
CA ILE A 136 3.71 2.45 0.87
C ILE A 136 3.21 3.53 -0.09
N HIS A 137 3.18 4.78 0.38
CA HIS A 137 2.73 5.92 -0.43
C HIS A 137 3.55 7.17 -0.13
N LEU A 138 3.69 8.11 -1.10
CA LEU A 138 4.41 9.38 -0.89
C LEU A 138 3.57 10.44 -0.19
N ASN A 139 2.26 10.32 -0.21
CA ASN A 139 1.34 11.22 0.48
C ASN A 139 0.55 10.45 1.55
N PRO A 140 -0.01 11.11 2.56
CA PRO A 140 -0.86 10.45 3.53
C PRO A 140 -2.15 9.95 2.86
N VAL A 141 -2.59 8.75 3.25
CA VAL A 141 -3.87 8.17 2.82
C VAL A 141 -4.70 7.79 4.04
N VAL A 142 -5.99 7.58 3.85
CA VAL A 142 -6.86 7.13 4.94
C VAL A 142 -6.41 5.76 5.43
N CYS A 143 -5.96 5.69 6.69
CA CYS A 143 -5.46 4.46 7.31
C CYS A 143 -6.62 3.61 7.82
N PRO A 144 -6.84 2.38 7.30
CA PRO A 144 -7.84 1.47 7.85
C PRO A 144 -7.51 1.05 9.29
N ALA A 145 -8.53 0.73 10.09
CA ALA A 145 -8.36 0.38 11.51
C ALA A 145 -7.44 -0.84 11.75
N CYS A 146 -7.30 -1.73 10.76
CA CYS A 146 -6.41 -2.89 10.81
C CYS A 146 -4.95 -2.58 10.44
N PHE A 147 -4.63 -1.34 10.07
CA PHE A 147 -3.26 -0.89 9.79
C PHE A 147 -2.77 0.09 10.85
N GLU A 148 -1.48 0.24 10.91
CA GLU A 148 -0.79 1.31 11.65
C GLU A 148 0.09 2.08 10.67
N GLU A 149 0.12 3.40 10.84
CA GLU A 149 0.88 4.32 10.02
C GLU A 149 2.22 4.65 10.66
N SER A 150 3.25 4.73 9.84
CA SER A 150 4.53 5.34 10.20
C SER A 150 5.05 6.20 9.07
N VAL A 151 5.67 7.32 9.40
CA VAL A 151 6.26 8.26 8.43
C VAL A 151 7.77 8.09 8.44
N ARG A 152 8.36 8.07 7.25
CA ARG A 152 9.81 7.99 7.00
C ARG A 152 10.20 9.07 6.00
N CYS A 153 11.50 9.30 5.84
CA CYS A 153 12.01 10.24 4.87
C CYS A 153 13.14 9.63 4.05
N LEU A 154 13.16 10.01 2.77
CA LEU A 154 14.29 9.82 1.87
C LEU A 154 15.00 11.17 1.68
N GLU A 155 16.33 11.15 1.65
CA GLU A 155 17.10 12.27 1.17
C GLU A 155 17.38 12.08 -0.34
N LEU A 156 16.83 12.99 -1.13
CA LEU A 156 16.96 12.99 -2.58
C LEU A 156 17.87 14.12 -3.03
N TYR A 157 18.92 13.78 -3.76
CA TYR A 157 19.94 14.69 -4.24
C TYR A 157 19.79 14.97 -5.73
N LEU A 158 19.87 16.23 -6.11
CA LEU A 158 19.87 16.63 -7.50
C LEU A 158 21.18 16.20 -8.18
N THR A 159 21.06 15.42 -9.23
CA THR A 159 22.21 14.79 -9.91
C THR A 159 22.20 15.02 -11.41
N CYS A 160 23.39 15.15 -11.97
CA CYS A 160 23.67 15.11 -13.40
C CYS A 160 25.11 14.69 -13.62
N HIS A 161 25.37 13.83 -14.57
CA HIS A 161 26.74 13.48 -14.91
C HIS A 161 27.43 14.66 -15.62
N ASN A 162 28.64 15.03 -15.15
CA ASN A 162 29.44 16.15 -15.69
C ASN A 162 28.73 17.51 -15.71
N ALA A 163 27.72 17.75 -14.88
CA ALA A 163 27.16 19.09 -14.74
C ALA A 163 28.19 20.03 -14.10
N THR A 164 28.44 21.15 -14.78
CA THR A 164 29.17 22.26 -14.19
C THR A 164 28.20 23.16 -13.43
N GLU A 165 28.67 23.88 -12.41
CA GLU A 165 27.88 24.81 -11.61
C GLU A 165 27.19 25.87 -12.47
N THR A 166 27.73 26.21 -13.63
CA THR A 166 27.18 27.20 -14.55
C THR A 166 26.11 26.64 -15.47
N ARG A 167 26.06 25.32 -15.72
CA ARG A 167 25.18 24.72 -16.71
C ARG A 167 23.91 24.09 -16.11
N TRP A 168 23.97 23.64 -14.88
CA TRP A 168 22.85 22.92 -14.26
C TRP A 168 21.53 23.73 -14.23
N PRO A 169 21.54 25.07 -14.04
CA PRO A 169 20.28 25.81 -13.97
C PRO A 169 19.44 25.77 -15.25
N GLU A 170 20.06 25.51 -16.39
CA GLU A 170 19.41 25.50 -17.71
C GLU A 170 19.02 24.10 -18.20
N LEU A 171 19.48 23.05 -17.49
CA LEU A 171 19.12 21.69 -17.83
C LEU A 171 17.72 21.35 -17.40
N ASN A 172 17.00 20.54 -18.19
CA ASN A 172 15.68 20.07 -17.83
C ASN A 172 15.73 19.09 -16.65
N LEU A 173 14.76 19.18 -15.73
CA LEU A 173 14.58 18.25 -14.63
C LEU A 173 13.68 17.10 -15.08
N LEU A 174 14.22 15.89 -15.11
CA LEU A 174 13.52 14.67 -15.51
C LEU A 174 12.96 13.99 -14.29
N VAL A 175 11.64 13.88 -14.20
CA VAL A 175 10.92 13.27 -13.05
C VAL A 175 9.97 12.20 -13.53
N GLY A 176 9.64 11.26 -12.65
CA GLY A 176 8.54 10.33 -12.85
C GLY A 176 7.24 10.90 -12.30
N SER A 177 6.12 10.36 -12.74
CA SER A 177 4.78 10.76 -12.29
C SER A 177 4.61 10.68 -10.78
N GLU A 178 5.31 9.75 -10.14
CA GLU A 178 5.29 9.54 -8.71
C GLU A 178 5.67 10.79 -7.89
N LEU A 179 6.61 11.61 -8.38
CA LEU A 179 7.03 12.83 -7.71
C LEU A 179 6.12 14.03 -8.00
N LEU A 180 5.49 14.07 -9.16
CA LEU A 180 4.63 15.21 -9.53
C LEU A 180 3.44 15.40 -8.60
N PHE A 181 2.98 14.35 -7.94
CA PHE A 181 1.87 14.40 -6.99
C PHE A 181 2.33 14.55 -5.53
N SER A 182 3.64 14.67 -5.28
CA SER A 182 4.20 14.88 -3.95
C SER A 182 4.25 16.35 -3.59
N GLU A 183 3.64 16.75 -2.47
CA GLU A 183 3.73 18.13 -1.95
C GLU A 183 5.19 18.53 -1.69
N ALA A 184 5.98 17.63 -1.08
CA ALA A 184 7.38 17.87 -0.81
C ALA A 184 8.23 18.13 -2.09
N PHE A 185 7.83 17.53 -3.22
CA PHE A 185 8.48 17.81 -4.50
C PHE A 185 8.15 19.21 -5.00
N HIS A 186 6.93 19.70 -4.83
CA HIS A 186 6.55 21.05 -5.23
C HIS A 186 7.35 22.09 -4.44
N ASP A 187 7.47 21.92 -3.13
CA ASP A 187 8.29 22.80 -2.28
C ASP A 187 9.77 22.76 -2.71
N ALA A 188 10.27 21.57 -3.01
CA ALA A 188 11.64 21.40 -3.51
C ALA A 188 11.86 22.09 -4.86
N LEU A 189 10.88 22.03 -5.76
CA LEU A 189 10.95 22.72 -7.07
C LEU A 189 10.94 24.24 -6.92
N GLU A 190 10.13 24.78 -6.01
CA GLU A 190 10.14 26.23 -5.72
C GLU A 190 11.50 26.66 -5.14
N ASN A 191 12.06 25.88 -4.24
CA ASN A 191 13.40 26.13 -3.70
C ASN A 191 14.48 26.08 -4.78
N LEU A 192 14.40 25.12 -5.72
CA LEU A 192 15.31 25.05 -6.86
C LEU A 192 15.21 26.28 -7.75
N ARG A 193 13.99 26.76 -8.02
CA ARG A 193 13.77 27.99 -8.79
C ARG A 193 14.36 29.22 -8.09
N ALA A 194 14.18 29.31 -6.77
CA ALA A 194 14.81 30.37 -5.96
C ALA A 194 16.35 30.33 -6.01
N GLN A 195 16.93 29.14 -6.17
CA GLN A 195 18.38 28.93 -6.35
C GLN A 195 18.88 29.15 -7.80
N GLY A 196 17.98 29.56 -8.70
CA GLY A 196 18.33 29.91 -10.09
C GLY A 196 18.01 28.85 -11.14
N PHE A 197 17.29 27.77 -10.80
CA PHE A 197 16.84 26.79 -11.79
C PHE A 197 15.86 27.41 -12.79
N LYS A 198 16.17 27.30 -14.07
CA LYS A 198 15.40 27.85 -15.20
C LYS A 198 14.90 26.78 -16.16
N GLY A 199 15.35 25.53 -15.99
CA GLY A 199 14.97 24.41 -16.85
C GLY A 199 13.50 24.06 -16.74
N GLU A 200 13.01 23.28 -17.69
CA GLU A 200 11.67 22.71 -17.65
C GLU A 200 11.64 21.42 -16.83
N VAL A 201 10.52 21.17 -16.17
CA VAL A 201 10.22 19.87 -15.57
C VAL A 201 9.60 18.98 -16.64
N ARG A 202 10.25 17.88 -16.96
CA ARG A 202 9.78 16.90 -17.96
C ARG A 202 9.44 15.58 -17.34
N LEU A 203 8.20 15.15 -17.60
CA LEU A 203 7.71 13.86 -17.17
C LEU A 203 8.33 12.74 -18.02
N LEU A 204 8.93 11.76 -17.34
CA LEU A 204 9.53 10.59 -17.97
C LEU A 204 9.45 9.40 -17.03
N ASP A 205 8.39 8.59 -17.14
CA ASP A 205 8.11 7.50 -16.19
C ASP A 205 9.11 6.33 -16.24
N ASN A 206 9.81 6.17 -17.36
CA ASN A 206 10.79 5.11 -17.47
C ASN A 206 12.10 5.48 -16.73
N ALA A 207 12.29 4.91 -15.53
CA ALA A 207 13.45 5.15 -14.69
C ALA A 207 14.80 4.83 -15.36
N LYS A 208 14.85 3.80 -16.23
CA LYS A 208 16.07 3.44 -16.99
C LYS A 208 16.44 4.52 -18.01
N ILE A 209 15.44 5.07 -18.71
CA ILE A 209 15.69 6.15 -19.67
C ILE A 209 16.09 7.42 -18.92
N ARG A 210 15.47 7.76 -17.78
CA ARG A 210 15.93 8.87 -16.93
C ARG A 210 17.40 8.72 -16.55
N ALA A 211 17.79 7.53 -16.10
CA ALA A 211 19.16 7.23 -15.71
C ALA A 211 20.15 7.38 -16.89
N LEU A 212 19.80 6.92 -18.08
CA LEU A 212 20.62 7.08 -19.29
C LEU A 212 20.80 8.55 -19.66
N LEU A 213 19.72 9.35 -19.64
CA LEU A 213 19.79 10.79 -19.95
C LEU A 213 20.59 11.55 -18.89
N GLN A 214 20.48 11.19 -17.63
CA GLN A 214 21.29 11.75 -16.56
C GLN A 214 22.79 11.42 -16.76
N GLN A 215 23.12 10.18 -17.10
CA GLN A 215 24.50 9.74 -17.36
C GLN A 215 25.10 10.42 -18.61
N SER A 216 24.31 10.71 -19.62
CA SER A 216 24.75 11.47 -20.81
C SER A 216 24.89 12.97 -20.56
N GLY A 217 24.50 13.48 -19.39
CA GLY A 217 24.48 14.91 -19.08
C GLY A 217 23.35 15.68 -19.78
N ALA A 218 22.32 14.98 -20.27
CA ALA A 218 21.21 15.59 -21.00
C ALA A 218 20.09 16.11 -20.10
N GLY A 219 20.12 15.84 -18.79
CA GLY A 219 19.12 16.26 -17.83
C GLY A 219 19.50 16.03 -16.38
N LEU A 220 18.76 16.67 -15.49
CA LEU A 220 18.85 16.53 -14.05
C LEU A 220 17.86 15.45 -13.57
N THR A 221 18.22 14.71 -12.54
CA THR A 221 17.31 13.79 -11.84
C THR A 221 17.55 13.84 -10.35
N PHE A 222 16.59 13.32 -9.56
CA PHE A 222 16.79 13.09 -8.14
C PHE A 222 17.19 11.65 -7.87
N ARG A 223 18.20 11.45 -7.03
CA ARG A 223 18.68 10.13 -6.58
C ARG A 223 18.96 10.12 -5.08
N CYS A 224 18.74 8.96 -4.46
CA CYS A 224 19.26 8.67 -3.13
C CYS A 224 20.75 8.36 -3.24
N LYS A 225 21.62 8.73 -2.38
CA LYS A 225 23.04 8.35 -2.32
C LYS A 225 23.82 8.46 -3.66
N PRO A 226 23.88 9.66 -4.26
CA PRO A 226 24.65 9.84 -5.48
C PRO A 226 26.18 9.75 -5.20
N ASP A 227 26.95 9.37 -6.21
CA ASP A 227 28.40 9.52 -6.17
C ASP A 227 28.80 10.98 -6.14
N LYS A 228 29.93 11.31 -5.51
CA LYS A 228 30.41 12.69 -5.38
C LYS A 228 30.61 13.42 -6.71
N CYS A 229 30.84 12.68 -7.80
CA CYS A 229 30.99 13.24 -9.15
C CYS A 229 29.66 13.49 -9.87
N GLU A 230 28.55 12.97 -9.34
CA GLU A 230 27.21 13.10 -9.92
C GLU A 230 26.42 14.28 -9.33
N THR A 231 26.82 14.80 -8.17
CA THR A 231 26.14 15.93 -7.55
C THR A 231 26.40 17.23 -8.32
N VAL A 232 25.35 18.01 -8.47
CA VAL A 232 25.36 19.27 -9.24
C VAL A 232 26.29 20.32 -8.62
N ARG A 233 26.49 20.31 -7.30
CA ARG A 233 27.41 21.19 -6.57
C ARG A 233 28.41 20.39 -5.76
N ARG A 234 29.69 20.76 -5.89
CA ARG A 234 30.77 20.23 -5.05
C ARG A 234 30.75 20.97 -3.72
N GLY A 235 30.43 20.29 -2.63
CA GLY A 235 30.49 20.83 -1.28
C GLY A 235 29.15 20.99 -0.59
N ASP A 236 28.14 21.55 -1.28
CA ASP A 236 26.79 21.71 -0.72
C ASP A 236 25.74 21.20 -1.73
N PRO A 237 25.52 19.89 -1.79
CA PRO A 237 24.62 19.28 -2.77
C PRO A 237 23.19 19.73 -2.55
N VAL A 238 22.50 20.07 -3.64
CA VAL A 238 21.06 20.38 -3.58
C VAL A 238 20.31 19.11 -3.26
N CYS A 239 19.67 19.08 -2.11
CA CYS A 239 18.86 17.96 -1.68
C CYS A 239 17.52 18.42 -1.10
N TYR A 240 16.55 17.51 -1.12
CA TYR A 240 15.32 17.68 -0.37
C TYR A 240 14.93 16.38 0.32
N ARG A 241 14.11 16.48 1.36
CA ARG A 241 13.59 15.35 2.10
C ARG A 241 12.21 15.00 1.58
N GLN A 242 12.10 13.82 0.96
CA GLN A 242 10.83 13.26 0.52
C GLN A 242 10.25 12.40 1.63
N PRO A 243 9.15 12.82 2.30
CA PRO A 243 8.44 11.95 3.22
C PRO A 243 7.77 10.82 2.44
N PHE A 244 7.68 9.67 3.08
CA PHE A 244 6.85 8.56 2.61
C PHE A 244 6.17 7.87 3.78
N TYR A 245 4.99 7.38 3.52
CA TYR A 245 4.09 6.81 4.52
C TYR A 245 4.07 5.30 4.35
N VAL A 246 4.26 4.59 5.46
CA VAL A 246 4.24 3.14 5.51
C VAL A 246 3.07 2.71 6.37
N TYR A 247 2.14 2.01 5.79
CA TYR A 247 0.98 1.43 6.44
C TYR A 247 1.23 -0.05 6.64
N ARG A 248 1.42 -0.48 7.88
CA ARG A 248 1.65 -1.88 8.24
C ARG A 248 0.36 -2.51 8.73
N ASN A 249 0.00 -3.64 8.19
CA ASN A 249 -1.10 -4.43 8.74
C ASN A 249 -0.71 -4.93 10.13
N LYS A 250 -1.54 -4.63 11.14
CA LYS A 250 -1.31 -5.00 12.56
C LYS A 250 -1.17 -6.51 12.76
N TYR A 251 -1.69 -7.29 11.85
CA TYR A 251 -1.64 -8.75 11.87
C TYR A 251 -0.52 -9.33 10.99
N SER A 252 0.26 -8.47 10.34
CA SER A 252 1.43 -8.88 9.56
C SER A 252 2.55 -9.37 10.49
N ARG A 253 3.32 -10.33 9.98
CA ARG A 253 4.56 -10.80 10.63
C ARG A 253 5.75 -9.87 10.41
N VAL A 254 5.61 -8.89 9.52
CA VAL A 254 6.67 -7.93 9.22
C VAL A 254 6.80 -6.93 10.35
N GLY A 255 7.95 -6.91 11.02
CA GLY A 255 8.32 -5.85 11.94
C GLY A 255 8.85 -4.65 11.16
N LEU A 256 8.39 -3.45 11.47
CA LEU A 256 9.06 -2.25 10.98
C LEU A 256 10.23 -1.94 11.92
N PRO A 257 11.42 -1.61 11.39
CA PRO A 257 12.51 -1.10 12.22
C PRO A 257 12.06 0.18 12.94
N ALA A 258 12.64 0.46 14.11
CA ALA A 258 12.35 1.68 14.84
C ALA A 258 12.44 2.90 13.90
N ALA A 259 11.47 3.80 13.98
CA ALA A 259 11.49 5.01 13.16
C ALA A 259 12.65 5.88 13.60
N ASP A 260 13.64 6.09 12.73
CA ASP A 260 14.51 7.23 12.88
C ASP A 260 13.61 8.46 12.85
N ARG A 261 13.70 9.31 13.89
CA ARG A 261 12.84 10.47 14.05
C ARG A 261 13.09 11.44 12.89
N CYS A 262 12.36 11.30 11.80
CA CYS A 262 12.10 12.43 10.93
C CYS A 262 11.24 13.39 11.77
N LEU A 263 11.84 14.44 12.28
CA LEU A 263 11.08 15.53 12.87
C LEU A 263 10.12 16.05 11.78
N PRO A 264 8.82 16.16 12.06
CA PRO A 264 7.90 16.76 11.12
C PRO A 264 8.42 18.15 10.80
N VAL A 265 8.57 18.47 9.53
CA VAL A 265 8.68 19.86 9.08
C VAL A 265 7.37 20.49 9.53
N ARG A 266 7.41 21.30 10.62
CA ARG A 266 6.30 22.18 10.96
C ARG A 266 6.15 23.13 9.78
N VAL A 267 5.12 22.95 9.00
CA VAL A 267 4.60 24.01 8.15
C VAL A 267 4.05 25.05 9.13
N GLU A 268 4.83 26.08 9.42
CA GLU A 268 4.33 27.26 10.08
C GLU A 268 3.40 27.94 9.08
N HIS A 269 2.11 27.76 9.28
CA HIS A 269 1.13 28.62 8.62
C HIS A 269 1.44 30.07 9.06
N PRO A 270 1.65 31.00 8.14
CA PRO A 270 1.79 32.39 8.51
C PRO A 270 0.53 32.81 9.25
N ALA A 271 0.71 33.24 10.51
CA ALA A 271 -0.34 33.76 11.33
C ALA A 271 -1.06 34.90 10.59
N GLY A 272 -2.40 34.70 10.42
CA GLY A 272 -3.25 35.72 9.82
C GLY A 272 -3.02 37.07 10.46
N VAL A 273 -2.77 38.03 9.60
CA VAL A 273 -2.75 39.47 9.95
C VAL A 273 -4.12 39.79 10.52
N ALA A 274 -4.19 39.94 11.84
CA ALA A 274 -5.32 40.57 12.51
C ALA A 274 -5.39 42.02 12.04
N GLY A 275 -6.37 42.32 11.17
CA GLY A 275 -6.72 43.69 10.81
C GLY A 275 -7.32 44.39 12.03
N GLU A 276 -6.60 45.38 12.58
CA GLU A 276 -7.17 46.44 13.35
C GLU A 276 -7.99 47.36 12.43
N THR A 277 -9.23 47.52 12.67
CA THR A 277 -10.03 48.73 12.95
C THR A 277 -11.51 48.36 12.91
#